data_fa75fa310dea215c76446af6ff3eb13e
#
_entry.id   fa75fa310dea215c76446af6ff3eb13e
#
_cell.length_a   1.000
_cell.length_b   1.000
_cell.length_c   1.000
_cell.angle_alpha   90.00
_cell.angle_beta   90.00
_cell.angle_gamma   90.00
#
_symmetry.space_group_name_H-M   'P 1'
#
loop_
_entity.id
_entity.type
_entity.pdbx_description
1 polymer ?
#
loop_
_entity_poly.entity_id
_entity_poly.type
_entity_poly.pdbx_seq_one_letter_code
_entity_poly.pdbx_strand_id
1 'polypeptide(L)'
;MVELILITTGDCHLCERARTVLGTLGVEAREIPVESSEADELAARGIPLAFLPVLTDGERVIAYGRFSEQRLRKELTGEPSA
;
A
#
# COMPACT_ATOMS: atom_id res chain seq x y z
N MET A 1 10.19 8.38 -11.73
CA MET A 1 10.06 7.25 -10.79
C MET A 1 8.92 7.52 -9.82
N VAL A 2 8.09 6.54 -9.60
CA VAL A 2 6.93 6.68 -8.73
C VAL A 2 7.31 6.25 -7.32
N GLU A 3 7.05 7.12 -6.35
CA GLU A 3 7.26 6.77 -4.95
C GLU A 3 6.03 6.00 -4.44
N LEU A 4 6.27 4.84 -3.87
CA LEU A 4 5.20 4.06 -3.26
C LEU A 4 5.04 4.46 -1.80
N ILE A 5 3.80 4.56 -1.36
CA ILE A 5 3.46 4.96 0.00
C ILE A 5 2.59 3.88 0.61
N LEU A 6 2.98 3.42 1.80
CA LEU A 6 2.21 2.44 2.56
C LEU A 6 1.59 3.15 3.76
N ILE A 7 0.26 3.22 3.78
CA ILE A 7 -0.47 3.85 4.86
C ILE A 7 -0.87 2.78 5.87
N THR A 8 -0.43 2.95 7.12
CA THR A 8 -0.63 1.96 8.17
C THR A 8 -1.27 2.57 9.41
N THR A 9 -1.68 1.71 10.33
CA THR A 9 -2.15 2.13 11.64
C THR A 9 -1.49 1.27 12.70
N GLY A 10 -1.55 1.69 13.96
CA GLY A 10 -0.98 0.92 15.06
C GLY A 10 -1.76 -0.36 15.30
N ASP A 11 -1.13 -1.37 15.89
CA ASP A 11 -1.75 -2.65 16.23
C ASP A 11 -2.47 -3.32 15.06
N CYS A 12 -1.78 -3.38 13.93
CA CYS A 12 -2.36 -3.90 12.71
C CYS A 12 -1.55 -5.10 12.20
N HIS A 13 -2.12 -6.29 12.32
CA HIS A 13 -1.45 -7.50 11.83
C HIS A 13 -1.34 -7.49 10.30
N LEU A 14 -2.34 -6.93 9.64
CA LEU A 14 -2.30 -6.82 8.18
C LEU A 14 -1.22 -5.86 7.70
N CYS A 15 -0.93 -4.85 8.51
CA CYS A 15 0.18 -3.93 8.20
C CYS A 15 1.52 -4.64 8.28
N GLU A 16 1.70 -5.50 9.29
CA GLU A 16 2.91 -6.31 9.40
C GLU A 16 3.05 -7.24 8.21
N ARG A 17 1.95 -7.87 7.81
CA ARG A 17 1.95 -8.74 6.64
C ARG A 17 2.33 -7.96 5.39
N ALA A 18 1.80 -6.75 5.24
CA ALA A 18 2.13 -5.90 4.10
C ALA A 18 3.62 -5.61 4.02
N ARG A 19 4.24 -5.27 5.15
CA ARG A 19 5.68 -5.03 5.21
C ARG A 19 6.46 -6.27 4.80
N THR A 20 6.03 -7.43 5.27
CA THR A 20 6.68 -8.70 4.95
C THR A 20 6.57 -9.01 3.46
N VAL A 21 5.39 -8.84 2.89
CA VAL A 21 5.16 -9.11 1.47
C VAL A 21 6.01 -8.16 0.61
N LEU A 22 6.02 -6.87 0.94
CA LEU A 22 6.83 -5.91 0.19
C LEU A 22 8.31 -6.23 0.29
N GLY A 23 8.78 -6.64 1.48
CA GLY A 23 10.17 -7.05 1.66
C GLY A 23 10.51 -8.27 0.83
N THR A 24 9.63 -9.25 0.76
CA THR A 24 9.83 -10.47 -0.04
C THR A 24 9.94 -10.13 -1.53
N LEU A 25 9.17 -9.17 -1.99
CA LEU A 25 9.17 -8.75 -3.39
C LEU A 25 10.29 -7.75 -3.70
N GLY A 26 11.03 -7.30 -2.70
CA GLY A 26 12.07 -6.31 -2.90
C GLY A 26 11.55 -4.93 -3.24
N VAL A 27 10.34 -4.61 -2.78
CA VAL A 27 9.68 -3.34 -3.08
C VAL A 27 9.84 -2.40 -1.90
N GLU A 28 10.33 -1.19 -2.17
CA GLU A 28 10.44 -0.17 -1.15
C GLU A 28 9.22 0.75 -1.20
N ALA A 29 8.67 1.04 -0.03
CA ALA A 29 7.56 1.95 0.11
C ALA A 29 7.78 2.80 1.35
N ARG A 30 7.46 4.08 1.26
CA ARG A 30 7.54 4.96 2.42
C ARG A 30 6.30 4.75 3.27
N GLU A 31 6.49 4.42 4.53
CA GLU A 31 5.38 4.15 5.43
C GLU A 31 4.97 5.41 6.17
N ILE A 32 3.67 5.69 6.16
CA ILE A 32 3.11 6.81 6.89
C ILE A 32 1.92 6.35 7.72
N PRO A 33 1.69 6.96 8.89
CA PRO A 33 0.51 6.61 9.69
C PRO A 33 -0.77 7.22 9.11
N VAL A 34 -1.88 6.54 9.33
CA VAL A 34 -3.17 6.99 8.82
C VAL A 34 -3.60 8.34 9.43
N GLU A 35 -3.09 8.65 10.62
CA GLU A 35 -3.40 9.91 11.29
C GLU A 35 -2.58 11.10 10.78
N SER A 36 -1.62 10.85 9.88
CA SER A 36 -0.74 11.92 9.40
C SER A 36 -1.48 12.86 8.46
N SER A 37 -0.97 14.09 8.35
CA SER A 37 -1.52 15.06 7.41
C SER A 37 -1.34 14.60 5.97
N GLU A 38 -0.28 13.88 5.70
CA GLU A 38 -0.04 13.34 4.36
C GLU A 38 -1.10 12.31 3.98
N ALA A 39 -1.53 11.47 4.94
CA ALA A 39 -2.61 10.53 4.69
C ALA A 39 -3.93 11.27 4.42
N ASP A 40 -4.17 12.37 5.15
CA ASP A 40 -5.35 13.19 4.92
C ASP A 40 -5.36 13.78 3.50
N GLU A 41 -4.20 14.21 3.02
CA GLU A 41 -4.08 14.73 1.66
C GLU A 41 -4.38 13.66 0.62
N LEU A 42 -3.91 12.45 0.85
CA LEU A 42 -4.18 11.32 -0.05
C LEU A 42 -5.68 10.98 -0.06
N ALA A 43 -6.31 11.01 1.11
CA ALA A 43 -7.75 10.77 1.19
C ALA A 43 -8.52 11.83 0.41
N ALA A 44 -8.07 13.08 0.46
CA ALA A 44 -8.69 14.17 -0.28
C ALA A 44 -8.57 13.99 -1.79
N ARG A 45 -7.56 13.24 -2.25
CA ARG A 45 -7.37 12.92 -3.66
C ARG A 45 -8.18 11.70 -4.10
N GLY A 46 -8.91 11.08 -3.18
CA GLY A 46 -9.73 9.93 -3.49
C GLY A 46 -9.15 8.58 -3.09
N ILE A 47 -8.02 8.58 -2.38
CA ILE A 47 -7.43 7.33 -1.88
C ILE A 47 -8.25 6.88 -0.66
N PRO A 48 -8.92 5.71 -0.72
CA PRO A 48 -9.72 5.25 0.42
C PRO A 48 -8.84 4.79 1.58
N LEU A 49 -9.20 5.19 2.79
CA LEU A 49 -8.48 4.80 4.00
C LEU A 49 -9.31 3.87 4.90
N ALA A 50 -10.41 3.33 4.36
CA ALA A 50 -11.31 2.48 5.15
C ALA A 50 -10.72 1.10 5.43
N PHE A 51 -9.85 0.61 4.56
CA PHE A 51 -9.27 -0.72 4.69
C PHE A 51 -7.74 -0.59 4.68
N LEU A 52 -7.16 -0.56 5.86
CA LEU A 52 -5.71 -0.48 6.02
C LEU A 52 -5.10 -1.87 6.10
N PRO A 53 -3.86 -2.04 5.66
CA PRO A 53 -2.99 -1.03 5.07
C PRO A 53 -3.37 -0.70 3.63
N VAL A 54 -2.94 0.47 3.16
CA VAL A 54 -3.15 0.89 1.78
C VAL A 54 -1.79 1.16 1.14
N LEU A 55 -1.55 0.54 -0.01
CA LEU A 55 -0.37 0.82 -0.81
C LEU A 55 -0.81 1.65 -2.02
N THR A 56 -0.22 2.82 -2.19
CA THR A 56 -0.59 3.75 -3.25
C THR A 56 0.65 4.37 -3.87
N ASP A 57 0.52 4.82 -5.11
CA ASP A 57 1.55 5.60 -5.78
C ASP A 57 1.27 7.10 -5.67
N GLY A 58 0.29 7.49 -4.87
CA GLY A 58 -0.11 8.87 -4.69
C GLY A 58 -1.27 9.29 -5.57
N GLU A 59 -1.59 8.53 -6.59
CA GLU A 59 -2.69 8.82 -7.51
C GLU A 59 -3.78 7.76 -7.47
N ARG A 60 -3.38 6.51 -7.29
CA ARG A 60 -4.33 5.40 -7.23
C ARG A 60 -3.90 4.38 -6.19
N VAL A 61 -4.83 3.54 -5.79
CA VAL A 61 -4.56 2.44 -4.87
C VAL A 61 -4.00 1.26 -5.65
N ILE A 62 -2.86 0.75 -5.20
CA ILE A 62 -2.25 -0.43 -5.79
C ILE A 62 -2.76 -1.68 -5.07
N ALA A 63 -2.83 -1.62 -3.74
CA ALA A 63 -3.34 -2.72 -2.94
C ALA A 63 -3.86 -2.20 -1.61
N TYR A 64 -4.77 -2.92 -0.98
CA TYR A 64 -5.32 -2.54 0.31
C TYR A 64 -5.76 -3.77 1.08
N GLY A 65 -5.87 -3.62 2.41
CA GLY A 65 -6.30 -4.70 3.29
C GLY A 65 -5.29 -5.82 3.34
N ARG A 66 -5.71 -7.05 3.08
CA ARG A 66 -4.83 -8.21 3.12
C ARG A 66 -4.00 -8.30 1.84
N PHE A 67 -2.70 -8.13 1.98
CA PHE A 67 -1.79 -8.23 0.84
C PHE A 67 -1.52 -9.69 0.49
N SER A 68 -1.60 -9.98 -0.81
CA SER A 68 -1.19 -11.25 -1.38
C SER A 68 0.07 -11.00 -2.21
N GLU A 69 1.12 -11.78 -1.95
CA GLU A 69 2.37 -11.65 -2.69
C GLU A 69 2.14 -11.81 -4.20
N GLN A 70 1.38 -12.80 -4.58
CA GLN A 70 1.13 -13.08 -5.98
C GLN A 70 0.36 -11.96 -6.67
N ARG A 71 -0.68 -11.47 -6.01
CA ARG A 71 -1.52 -10.41 -6.56
C ARG A 71 -0.73 -9.10 -6.65
N LEU A 72 0.03 -8.80 -5.61
CA LEU A 72 0.81 -7.57 -5.58
C LEU A 72 1.90 -7.58 -6.65
N ARG A 73 2.51 -8.73 -6.87
CA ARG A 73 3.52 -8.87 -7.92
C ARG A 73 2.93 -8.52 -9.29
N LYS A 74 1.73 -9.00 -9.58
CA LYS A 74 1.06 -8.68 -10.85
C LYS A 74 0.78 -7.19 -10.98
N GLU A 75 0.31 -6.56 -9.91
CA GLU A 75 0.00 -5.14 -9.94
C GLU A 75 1.25 -4.29 -10.15
N LEU A 76 2.37 -4.68 -9.54
CA LEU A 76 3.60 -3.89 -9.62
C LEU A 76 4.36 -4.11 -10.92
N THR A 77 4.30 -5.31 -11.49
CA THR A 77 5.00 -5.59 -12.74
C THR A 77 4.16 -5.30 -13.97
N GLY A 78 2.85 -5.16 -13.79
CA GLY A 78 1.95 -4.94 -14.91
C GLY A 78 1.79 -6.16 -15.80
N GLU A 79 2.16 -7.34 -15.32
CA GLU A 79 2.00 -8.56 -16.10
C GLU A 79 0.52 -8.89 -16.29
N PRO A 80 0.14 -9.28 -17.52
CA PRO A 80 -1.24 -9.67 -17.75
C PRO A 80 -1.57 -10.94 -16.99
N SER A 81 -2.81 -11.02 -16.52
CA SER A 81 -3.29 -12.24 -15.90
C SER A 81 -3.31 -13.34 -16.94
N ALA A 82 -2.56 -14.35 -16.67
CA ALA A 82 -2.58 -15.53 -17.56
C ALA A 82 -3.86 -16.32 -17.31
#